data_42e4368eea029d24ba086047004408f9
#
_entry.id   42e4368eea029d24ba086047004408f9
#
_cell.length_a   1.000
_cell.length_b   1.000
_cell.length_c   1.000
_cell.angle_alpha   90.00
_cell.angle_beta   90.00
_cell.angle_gamma   90.00
#
_symmetry.space_group_name_H-M   'P 1'
#
loop_
_entity.id
_entity.type
_entity.pdbx_description
1 polymer ?
#
loop_
_entity_poly.entity_id
_entity_poly.type
_entity_poly.pdbx_seq_one_letter_code
_entity_poly.pdbx_strand_id
1 'polypeptide(L)'
;IHIDLIKGMAVDEFACEYIIQTYKPKGIVSTKSKVIQKAKSLNKLTIFRVFIIDSQALSRSINLIKKVEPDFVEVLPGIAHKVVKIIDEETPSKVIAGGLINEESEIVQALDSGASYVTTSNRLLW
;
A
#
# COMPACT_ATOMS: atom_id res chain seq x y z
N ILE A 1 9.12 -3.19 -6.35
CA ILE A 1 9.58 -1.83 -6.79
C ILE A 1 8.47 -0.84 -6.53
N HIS A 2 8.80 0.30 -5.89
CA HIS A 2 7.91 1.44 -5.72
C HIS A 2 8.04 2.35 -6.94
N ILE A 3 7.13 2.19 -7.88
CA ILE A 3 7.23 2.85 -9.19
C ILE A 3 7.09 4.39 -9.11
N ASP A 4 6.29 4.89 -8.19
CA ASP A 4 6.05 6.34 -8.04
C ASP A 4 7.31 7.12 -7.61
N LEU A 5 8.33 6.42 -7.09
CA LEU A 5 9.57 7.03 -6.62
C LEU A 5 10.68 7.05 -7.69
N ILE A 6 10.43 6.51 -8.87
CA ILE A 6 11.41 6.47 -9.95
C ILE A 6 11.46 7.83 -10.63
N LYS A 7 12.58 8.53 -10.48
CA LYS A 7 12.78 9.84 -11.11
C LYS A 7 12.96 9.70 -12.62
N GLY A 8 12.36 10.62 -13.38
CA GLY A 8 12.48 10.66 -14.84
C GLY A 8 11.60 9.68 -15.60
N MET A 9 10.68 9.01 -14.92
CA MET A 9 9.73 8.07 -15.52
C MET A 9 8.30 8.49 -15.18
N ALA A 10 7.39 8.40 -16.13
CA ALA A 10 5.96 8.59 -15.88
C ALA A 10 5.43 7.48 -14.98
N VAL A 11 4.44 7.81 -14.14
CA VAL A 11 3.75 6.83 -13.28
C VAL A 11 2.45 6.44 -13.98
N ASP A 12 2.57 5.54 -14.95
CA ASP A 12 1.46 5.05 -15.76
C ASP A 12 1.57 3.55 -16.06
N GLU A 13 0.59 3.03 -16.77
CA GLU A 13 0.50 1.62 -17.14
C GLU A 13 1.63 1.18 -18.06
N PHE A 14 2.11 2.06 -18.95
CA PHE A 14 3.21 1.76 -19.89
C PHE A 14 4.54 1.64 -19.17
N ALA A 15 4.83 2.56 -18.25
CA ALA A 15 6.02 2.49 -17.40
C ALA A 15 6.00 1.23 -16.51
N CYS A 16 4.84 0.88 -15.97
CA CYS A 16 4.65 -0.33 -15.19
C CYS A 16 5.00 -1.58 -16.01
N GLU A 17 4.48 -1.71 -17.21
CA GLU A 17 4.77 -2.82 -18.11
C GLU A 17 6.25 -2.89 -18.46
N TYR A 18 6.86 -1.76 -18.81
CA TYR A 18 8.29 -1.68 -19.11
C TYR A 18 9.16 -2.19 -17.94
N ILE A 19 8.87 -1.73 -16.71
CA ILE A 19 9.60 -2.14 -15.51
C ILE A 19 9.42 -3.64 -15.26
N ILE A 20 8.21 -4.15 -15.40
CA ILE A 20 7.93 -5.57 -15.18
C ILE A 20 8.67 -6.44 -16.20
N GLN A 21 8.66 -6.06 -17.46
CA GLN A 21 9.32 -6.81 -18.54
C GLN A 21 10.85 -6.75 -18.43
N THR A 22 11.39 -5.58 -18.10
CA THR A 22 12.84 -5.34 -18.07
C THR A 22 13.51 -5.89 -16.82
N TYR A 23 12.93 -5.58 -15.64
CA TYR A 23 13.57 -5.88 -14.35
C TYR A 23 12.95 -7.07 -13.62
N LYS A 24 11.82 -7.58 -14.10
CA LYS A 24 11.11 -8.77 -13.58
C LYS A 24 10.95 -8.75 -12.05
N PRO A 25 10.48 -7.64 -11.44
CA PRO A 25 10.29 -7.57 -9.99
C PRO A 25 9.24 -8.58 -9.54
N LYS A 26 9.28 -8.96 -8.26
CA LYS A 26 8.22 -9.79 -7.65
C LYS A 26 6.91 -9.03 -7.53
N GLY A 27 6.97 -7.73 -7.29
CA GLY A 27 5.78 -6.92 -7.10
C GLY A 27 6.00 -5.43 -7.36
N ILE A 28 4.88 -4.72 -7.41
CA ILE A 28 4.81 -3.27 -7.66
C ILE A 28 4.09 -2.59 -6.51
N VAL A 29 4.65 -1.47 -6.06
CA VAL A 29 4.04 -0.54 -5.10
C VAL A 29 3.69 0.74 -5.85
N SER A 30 2.47 1.23 -5.73
CA SER A 30 2.04 2.49 -6.34
C SER A 30 0.84 3.10 -5.60
N THR A 31 0.71 4.42 -5.69
CA THR A 31 -0.48 5.17 -5.28
C THR A 31 -1.54 5.27 -6.39
N LYS A 32 -1.22 4.78 -7.59
CA LYS A 32 -2.07 4.88 -8.78
C LYS A 32 -2.80 3.57 -9.03
N SER A 33 -4.12 3.61 -8.92
CA SER A 33 -4.97 2.41 -9.11
C SER A 33 -4.77 1.75 -10.48
N LYS A 34 -4.60 2.52 -11.55
CA LYS A 34 -4.34 1.99 -12.90
C LYS A 34 -3.03 1.22 -13.00
N VAL A 35 -1.98 1.70 -12.30
CA VAL A 35 -0.69 1.00 -12.24
C VAL A 35 -0.84 -0.34 -11.51
N ILE A 36 -1.56 -0.35 -10.41
CA ILE A 36 -1.85 -1.58 -9.65
C ILE A 36 -2.67 -2.57 -10.48
N GLN A 37 -3.70 -2.09 -11.19
CA GLN A 37 -4.47 -2.94 -12.11
C GLN A 37 -3.60 -3.56 -13.21
N LYS A 38 -2.69 -2.76 -13.78
CA LYS A 38 -1.75 -3.24 -14.81
C LYS A 38 -0.79 -4.29 -14.24
N ALA A 39 -0.19 -4.06 -13.08
CA ALA A 39 0.68 -5.02 -12.42
C ALA A 39 -0.05 -6.33 -12.11
N LYS A 40 -1.29 -6.25 -11.64
CA LYS A 40 -2.15 -7.40 -11.37
C LYS A 40 -2.43 -8.20 -12.65
N SER A 41 -2.75 -7.53 -13.77
CA SER A 41 -2.98 -8.18 -15.06
C SER A 41 -1.74 -8.92 -15.59
N LEU A 42 -0.55 -8.53 -15.15
CA LEU A 42 0.72 -9.16 -15.46
C LEU A 42 1.18 -10.17 -14.38
N ASN A 43 0.28 -10.59 -13.51
CA ASN A 43 0.49 -11.58 -12.44
C ASN A 43 1.63 -11.20 -11.48
N LYS A 44 1.73 -9.91 -11.15
CA LYS A 44 2.68 -9.40 -10.15
C LYS A 44 1.97 -9.13 -8.84
N LEU A 45 2.70 -9.33 -7.74
CA LEU A 45 2.25 -8.93 -6.41
C LEU A 45 2.03 -7.43 -6.38
N THR A 46 0.93 -7.00 -5.78
CA THR A 46 0.51 -5.61 -5.77
C THR A 46 0.38 -5.06 -4.37
N ILE A 47 0.97 -3.88 -4.16
CA ILE A 47 0.83 -3.09 -2.94
C ILE A 47 0.26 -1.73 -3.34
N PHE A 48 -1.00 -1.50 -2.99
CA PHE A 48 -1.66 -0.22 -3.24
C PHE A 48 -1.47 0.69 -2.03
N ARG A 49 -0.73 1.79 -2.21
CA ARG A 49 -0.47 2.75 -1.15
C ARG A 49 -1.56 3.81 -1.09
N VAL A 50 -2.15 4.02 0.07
CA VAL A 50 -3.22 4.99 0.31
C VAL A 50 -2.88 5.94 1.45
N PHE A 51 -3.15 7.24 1.23
CA PHE A 51 -2.97 8.28 2.23
C PHE A 51 -4.33 8.69 2.77
N ILE A 52 -4.56 8.46 4.06
CA ILE A 52 -5.85 8.70 4.70
C ILE A 52 -5.74 9.90 5.64
N ILE A 53 -6.11 11.05 5.15
CA ILE A 53 -6.06 12.32 5.90
C ILE A 53 -7.43 12.79 6.40
N ASP A 54 -8.51 12.26 5.82
CA ASP A 54 -9.89 12.61 6.18
C ASP A 54 -10.87 11.48 5.82
N SER A 55 -12.14 11.66 6.17
CA SER A 55 -13.20 10.67 5.91
C SER A 55 -13.49 10.48 4.43
N GLN A 56 -13.33 11.50 3.60
CA GLN A 56 -13.53 11.38 2.16
C GLN A 56 -12.41 10.55 1.52
N ALA A 57 -11.15 10.76 1.95
CA ALA A 57 -10.02 9.96 1.52
C ALA A 57 -10.21 8.50 1.90
N LEU A 58 -10.71 8.21 3.11
CA LEU A 58 -11.01 6.87 3.58
C LEU A 58 -12.06 6.19 2.68
N SER A 59 -13.21 6.84 2.46
CA SER A 59 -14.29 6.29 1.63
C SER A 59 -13.84 6.03 0.19
N ARG A 60 -13.11 6.98 -0.42
CA ARG A 60 -12.58 6.81 -1.78
C ARG A 60 -11.58 5.66 -1.85
N SER A 61 -10.70 5.55 -0.86
CA SER A 61 -9.70 4.47 -0.81
C SER A 61 -10.36 3.11 -0.67
N ILE A 62 -11.34 2.95 0.21
CA ILE A 62 -12.08 1.69 0.35
C ILE A 62 -12.74 1.28 -0.97
N ASN A 63 -13.40 2.22 -1.66
CA ASN A 63 -14.03 1.95 -2.94
C ASN A 63 -13.01 1.52 -4.01
N LEU A 64 -11.86 2.19 -4.08
CA LEU A 64 -10.78 1.82 -5.00
C LEU A 64 -10.17 0.46 -4.67
N ILE A 65 -9.94 0.16 -3.39
CA ILE A 65 -9.42 -1.14 -2.95
C ILE A 65 -10.37 -2.26 -3.36
N LYS A 66 -11.67 -2.10 -3.12
CA LYS A 66 -12.68 -3.08 -3.51
C LYS A 66 -12.75 -3.28 -5.04
N LYS A 67 -12.53 -2.23 -5.81
CA LYS A 67 -12.50 -2.29 -7.28
C LYS A 67 -11.25 -2.95 -7.83
N VAL A 68 -10.10 -2.61 -7.28
CA VAL A 68 -8.77 -3.04 -7.78
C VAL A 68 -8.38 -4.40 -7.21
N GLU A 69 -8.79 -4.69 -5.97
CA GLU A 69 -8.44 -5.90 -5.23
C GLU A 69 -6.92 -6.17 -5.21
N PRO A 70 -6.11 -5.23 -4.70
CA PRO A 70 -4.67 -5.47 -4.56
C PRO A 70 -4.39 -6.56 -3.53
N ASP A 71 -3.23 -7.21 -3.62
CA ASP A 71 -2.83 -8.21 -2.62
C ASP A 71 -2.64 -7.56 -1.25
N PHE A 72 -2.02 -6.38 -1.23
CA PHE A 72 -1.79 -5.59 -0.02
C PHE A 72 -2.24 -4.15 -0.21
N VAL A 73 -2.66 -3.54 0.89
CA VAL A 73 -2.89 -2.10 1.00
C VAL A 73 -1.93 -1.54 2.04
N GLU A 74 -1.06 -0.63 1.66
CA GLU A 74 -0.23 0.11 2.60
C GLU A 74 -0.96 1.39 3.01
N VAL A 75 -1.31 1.47 4.28
CA VAL A 75 -2.06 2.58 4.89
C VAL A 75 -1.08 3.57 5.53
N LEU A 76 -1.16 4.83 5.10
CA LEU A 76 -0.40 5.92 5.70
C LEU A 76 -1.36 7.02 6.21
N PRO A 77 -1.13 7.55 7.41
CA PRO A 77 -0.10 7.15 8.39
C PRO A 77 -0.50 5.87 9.16
N GLY A 78 0.47 4.98 9.35
CA GLY A 78 0.25 3.69 10.03
C GLY A 78 -0.14 3.78 11.50
N ILE A 79 0.13 4.92 12.14
CA ILE A 79 -0.31 5.21 13.52
C ILE A 79 -1.83 5.47 13.64
N ALA A 80 -2.53 5.64 12.53
CA ALA A 80 -3.99 5.80 12.52
C ALA A 80 -4.70 4.44 12.70
N HIS A 81 -4.62 3.85 13.88
CA HIS A 81 -5.08 2.48 14.18
C HIS A 81 -6.54 2.23 13.82
N LYS A 82 -7.41 3.23 14.03
CA LYS A 82 -8.82 3.13 13.64
C LYS A 82 -8.99 2.95 12.14
N VAL A 83 -8.17 3.65 11.34
CA VAL A 83 -8.20 3.55 9.88
C VAL A 83 -7.68 2.19 9.41
N VAL A 84 -6.60 1.71 10.01
CA VAL A 84 -6.07 0.36 9.76
C VAL A 84 -7.15 -0.68 9.98
N LYS A 85 -7.84 -0.61 11.12
CA LYS A 85 -8.93 -1.52 11.47
C LYS A 85 -10.08 -1.48 10.47
N ILE A 86 -10.54 -0.29 10.09
CA ILE A 86 -11.64 -0.13 9.12
C ILE A 86 -11.28 -0.75 7.78
N ILE A 87 -10.07 -0.49 7.27
CA ILE A 87 -9.64 -1.05 5.98
C ILE A 87 -9.50 -2.56 6.05
N ASP A 88 -8.97 -3.11 7.14
CA ASP A 88 -8.88 -4.56 7.35
C ASP A 88 -10.26 -5.23 7.37
N GLU A 89 -11.22 -4.65 8.09
CA GLU A 89 -12.59 -5.19 8.20
C GLU A 89 -13.42 -5.04 6.93
N GLU A 90 -13.23 -3.96 6.16
CA GLU A 90 -14.07 -3.62 5.02
C GLU A 90 -13.51 -4.05 3.66
N THR A 91 -12.27 -4.52 3.59
CA THR A 91 -11.64 -4.91 2.32
C THR A 91 -11.02 -6.32 2.40
N PRO A 92 -10.90 -7.03 1.27
CA PRO A 92 -10.29 -8.37 1.25
C PRO A 92 -8.76 -8.35 1.24
N SER A 93 -8.14 -7.18 1.10
CA SER A 93 -6.68 -7.04 1.00
C SER A 93 -6.02 -7.12 2.37
N LYS A 94 -4.82 -7.68 2.45
CA LYS A 94 -3.99 -7.60 3.66
C LYS A 94 -3.48 -6.18 3.87
N VAL A 95 -3.43 -5.73 5.11
CA VAL A 95 -3.02 -4.36 5.45
C VAL A 95 -1.57 -4.32 5.90
N ILE A 96 -0.84 -3.34 5.38
CA ILE A 96 0.47 -2.93 5.84
C ILE A 96 0.31 -1.55 6.47
N ALA A 97 0.70 -1.38 7.73
CA ALA A 97 0.70 -0.08 8.38
C ALA A 97 2.07 0.58 8.19
N GLY A 98 2.09 1.76 7.56
CA GLY A 98 3.33 2.49 7.27
C GLY A 98 3.23 3.98 7.56
N GLY A 99 4.38 4.60 7.82
CA GLY A 99 4.48 6.03 8.10
C GLY A 99 4.21 6.41 9.55
N LEU A 100 5.09 7.26 10.07
CA LEU A 100 5.08 7.80 11.42
C LEU A 100 5.18 6.78 12.56
N ILE A 101 5.54 5.54 12.28
CA ILE A 101 5.76 4.50 13.29
C ILE A 101 7.21 4.57 13.75
N ASN A 102 7.42 4.96 15.01
CA ASN A 102 8.74 5.19 15.59
C ASN A 102 8.99 4.44 16.90
N GLU A 103 7.96 3.81 17.46
CA GLU A 103 8.02 3.09 18.73
C GLU A 103 7.45 1.68 18.62
N GLU A 104 7.95 0.77 19.46
CA GLU A 104 7.48 -0.62 19.50
C GLU A 104 5.98 -0.71 19.84
N SER A 105 5.50 0.15 20.76
CA SER A 105 4.08 0.23 21.12
C SER A 105 3.18 0.53 19.92
N GLU A 106 3.64 1.36 18.99
CA GLU A 106 2.91 1.70 17.77
C GLU A 106 2.85 0.52 16.79
N ILE A 107 3.91 -0.29 16.74
CA ILE A 107 3.92 -1.54 15.97
C ILE A 107 2.87 -2.50 16.54
N VAL A 108 2.88 -2.73 17.85
CA VAL A 108 1.90 -3.60 18.51
C VAL A 108 0.47 -3.13 18.26
N GLN A 109 0.20 -1.83 18.40
CA GLN A 109 -1.12 -1.26 18.14
C GLN A 109 -1.57 -1.44 16.70
N ALA A 110 -0.66 -1.28 15.73
CA ALA A 110 -0.96 -1.50 14.32
C ALA A 110 -1.33 -2.97 14.05
N LEU A 111 -0.56 -3.91 14.58
CA LEU A 111 -0.83 -5.35 14.45
C LEU A 111 -2.13 -5.74 15.13
N ASP A 112 -2.40 -5.25 16.34
CA ASP A 112 -3.66 -5.49 17.06
C ASP A 112 -4.88 -4.92 16.34
N SER A 113 -4.67 -3.91 15.51
CA SER A 113 -5.72 -3.30 14.69
C SER A 113 -6.01 -4.04 13.38
N GLY A 114 -5.27 -5.10 13.07
CA GLY A 114 -5.48 -5.94 11.89
C GLY A 114 -4.41 -5.81 10.82
N ALA A 115 -3.36 -5.00 11.01
CA ALA A 115 -2.25 -4.98 10.08
C ALA A 115 -1.52 -6.33 10.09
N SER A 116 -1.21 -6.85 8.91
CA SER A 116 -0.39 -8.06 8.74
C SER A 116 1.11 -7.74 8.82
N TYR A 117 1.47 -6.53 8.44
CA TYR A 117 2.87 -6.05 8.42
C TYR A 117 2.93 -4.58 8.80
N VAL A 118 4.11 -4.18 9.25
CA VAL A 118 4.44 -2.78 9.57
C VAL A 118 5.69 -2.37 8.83
N THR A 119 5.72 -1.15 8.31
CA THR A 119 6.93 -0.54 7.73
C THR A 119 7.34 0.67 8.56
N THR A 120 8.62 0.77 8.86
CA THR A 120 9.20 1.90 9.59
C THR A 120 10.58 2.26 9.06
N SER A 121 10.91 3.55 9.08
CA SER A 121 12.26 4.03 8.80
C SER A 121 13.18 3.99 10.03
N ASN A 122 12.63 3.74 11.21
CA ASN A 122 13.43 3.56 12.42
C ASN A 122 14.10 2.18 12.43
N ARG A 123 15.38 2.16 12.12
CA ARG A 123 16.16 0.91 12.02
C ARG A 123 16.30 0.14 13.33
N LEU A 124 16.11 0.81 14.47
CA LEU A 124 16.16 0.15 15.79
C LEU A 124 14.95 -0.78 16.04
N LEU A 125 13.92 -0.66 15.20
CA LEU A 125 12.70 -1.47 15.28
C LEU A 125 12.66 -2.63 14.26
N TRP A 126 13.72 -2.80 13.52
CA TRP A 126 13.82 -3.87 12.50
C TRP A 126 14.21 -5.22 13.10
#